data_42c2ce022094068fefd7d3b41d69b9f2
#
_entry.id   42c2ce022094068fefd7d3b41d69b9f2
#
_cell.length_a   1.000
_cell.length_b   1.000
_cell.length_c   1.000
_cell.angle_alpha   90.00
_cell.angle_beta   90.00
_cell.angle_gamma   90.00
#
_symmetry.space_group_name_H-M   'P 1'
#
loop_
_entity.id
_entity.type
_entity.pdbx_description
1 polymer ?
#
loop_
_entity_poly.entity_id
_entity_poly.type
_entity_poly.pdbx_seq_one_letter_code
_entity_poly.pdbx_strand_id
1 'polypeptide(L)'
;MKKLLLLLLVLPVLALAQPKQRPGVTYDAVITRVIDGDTVGIAATWLPAPLKPELSIRVFGVDTPEKGHRAQCASEAQRGEAASAFTKQLIAASQKRQIVLMDWDKYGGRVLGDVLLNGVSLRQQLIANGFAREYYGEAKTSWCQ
;
A
#
# COMPACT_ATOMS: atom_id res chain seq x y z
N MET A 1 25.91 -58.44 -4.04
CA MET A 1 25.53 -57.18 -4.66
C MET A 1 24.39 -56.54 -3.87
N LYS A 2 24.70 -55.55 -3.04
CA LYS A 2 23.70 -54.85 -2.18
C LYS A 2 23.07 -53.72 -3.00
N LYS A 3 21.76 -53.84 -3.28
CA LYS A 3 21.00 -52.75 -3.93
C LYS A 3 20.70 -51.69 -2.88
N LEU A 4 21.33 -50.50 -3.03
CA LEU A 4 21.04 -49.32 -2.23
C LEU A 4 19.76 -48.68 -2.73
N LEU A 5 18.68 -48.79 -1.96
CA LEU A 5 17.39 -48.19 -2.26
C LEU A 5 17.45 -46.71 -1.77
N LEU A 6 17.59 -45.78 -2.71
CA LEU A 6 17.59 -44.35 -2.44
C LEU A 6 16.15 -43.88 -2.21
N LEU A 7 15.75 -43.69 -0.97
CA LEU A 7 14.44 -43.19 -0.60
C LEU A 7 14.43 -41.66 -0.83
N LEU A 8 13.80 -41.19 -1.93
CA LEU A 8 13.61 -39.80 -2.22
C LEU A 8 12.52 -39.24 -1.29
N LEU A 9 12.93 -38.46 -0.27
CA LEU A 9 12.00 -37.76 0.61
C LEU A 9 11.45 -36.53 -0.16
N VAL A 10 10.24 -36.66 -0.69
CA VAL A 10 9.49 -35.52 -1.27
C VAL A 10 8.85 -34.74 -0.11
N LEU A 11 9.48 -33.66 0.28
CA LEU A 11 8.88 -32.70 1.22
C LEU A 11 7.75 -31.93 0.51
N PRO A 12 6.54 -31.88 1.07
CA PRO A 12 5.49 -31.04 0.51
C PRO A 12 5.91 -29.57 0.65
N VAL A 13 6.10 -28.91 -0.48
CA VAL A 13 6.22 -27.44 -0.52
C VAL A 13 4.85 -26.90 -0.13
N LEU A 14 4.71 -26.37 1.09
CA LEU A 14 3.55 -25.56 1.45
C LEU A 14 3.58 -24.32 0.53
N ALA A 15 2.77 -24.35 -0.50
CA ALA A 15 2.47 -23.17 -1.30
C ALA A 15 1.71 -22.21 -0.38
N LEU A 16 2.41 -21.22 0.17
CA LEU A 16 1.78 -20.05 0.80
C LEU A 16 0.90 -19.40 -0.27
N ALA A 17 -0.43 -19.48 -0.08
CA ALA A 17 -1.38 -18.84 -0.95
C ALA A 17 -1.05 -17.32 -0.95
N GLN A 18 -0.48 -16.82 -2.04
CA GLN A 18 -0.27 -15.40 -2.19
C GLN A 18 -1.63 -14.71 -2.22
N PRO A 19 -1.80 -13.62 -1.46
CA PRO A 19 -3.05 -12.88 -1.49
C PRO A 19 -3.32 -12.46 -2.94
N LYS A 20 -4.53 -12.77 -3.40
CA LYS A 20 -4.99 -12.59 -4.77
C LYS A 20 -4.92 -11.10 -5.13
N GLN A 21 -3.82 -10.67 -5.72
CA GLN A 21 -3.65 -9.32 -6.23
C GLN A 21 -4.66 -9.13 -7.36
N ARG A 22 -5.64 -8.27 -7.15
CA ARG A 22 -6.62 -7.95 -8.19
C ARG A 22 -5.89 -7.22 -9.31
N PRO A 23 -6.04 -7.61 -10.58
CA PRO A 23 -5.47 -6.87 -11.68
C PRO A 23 -6.14 -5.48 -11.72
N GLY A 24 -5.34 -4.44 -11.60
CA GLY A 24 -5.80 -3.06 -11.73
C GLY A 24 -5.39 -2.47 -13.06
N VAL A 25 -6.10 -1.44 -13.49
CA VAL A 25 -5.72 -0.65 -14.66
C VAL A 25 -4.77 0.46 -14.21
N THR A 26 -3.68 0.65 -14.96
CA THR A 26 -2.63 1.62 -14.66
C THR A 26 -2.83 2.90 -15.48
N TYR A 27 -2.73 4.04 -14.81
CA TYR A 27 -2.85 5.39 -15.40
C TYR A 27 -1.71 6.28 -14.94
N ASP A 28 -1.27 7.20 -15.79
CA ASP A 28 -0.42 8.30 -15.36
C ASP A 28 -1.22 9.25 -14.46
N ALA A 29 -0.61 9.76 -13.40
CA ALA A 29 -1.31 10.55 -12.40
C ALA A 29 -0.49 11.73 -11.91
N VAL A 30 -1.20 12.83 -11.60
CA VAL A 30 -0.65 13.97 -10.86
C VAL A 30 -1.04 13.77 -9.40
N ILE A 31 -0.06 13.53 -8.54
CA ILE A 31 -0.27 13.42 -7.10
C ILE A 31 -0.33 14.84 -6.53
N THR A 32 -1.45 15.20 -5.89
CA THR A 32 -1.70 16.55 -5.35
C THR A 32 -1.21 16.69 -3.92
N ARG A 33 -1.33 15.63 -3.12
CA ARG A 33 -0.91 15.63 -1.71
C ARG A 33 -0.73 14.22 -1.15
N VAL A 34 -0.01 14.13 -0.06
CA VAL A 34 0.06 12.93 0.78
C VAL A 34 -0.89 13.15 1.97
N ILE A 35 -1.88 12.27 2.10
CA ILE A 35 -2.86 12.31 3.19
C ILE A 35 -2.31 11.56 4.40
N ASP A 36 -1.86 10.33 4.18
CA ASP A 36 -1.20 9.46 5.16
C ASP A 36 -0.05 8.71 4.49
N GLY A 37 0.67 7.87 5.22
CA GLY A 37 1.74 7.06 4.66
C GLY A 37 1.29 6.18 3.48
N ASP A 38 0.07 5.67 3.55
CA ASP A 38 -0.53 4.77 2.54
C ASP A 38 -1.67 5.41 1.73
N THR A 39 -1.89 6.71 1.83
CA THR A 39 -3.01 7.37 1.15
C THR A 39 -2.57 8.69 0.52
N VAL A 40 -2.84 8.83 -0.78
CA VAL A 40 -2.51 10.04 -1.55
C VAL A 40 -3.74 10.61 -2.24
N GLY A 41 -3.74 11.92 -2.48
CA GLY A 41 -4.67 12.59 -3.38
C GLY A 41 -4.10 12.67 -4.77
N ILE A 42 -4.93 12.46 -5.78
CA ILE A 42 -4.58 12.66 -7.19
C ILE A 42 -5.51 13.67 -7.84
N ALA A 43 -5.00 14.42 -8.81
CA ALA A 43 -5.84 15.29 -9.63
C ALA A 43 -6.86 14.45 -10.43
N ALA A 44 -8.12 14.84 -10.34
CA ALA A 44 -9.25 14.19 -11.01
C ALA A 44 -10.14 15.25 -11.69
N THR A 45 -9.53 16.08 -12.52
CA THR A 45 -10.17 17.22 -13.19
C THR A 45 -11.26 16.81 -14.18
N TRP A 46 -11.32 15.52 -14.54
CA TRP A 46 -12.39 14.93 -15.37
C TRP A 46 -13.70 14.67 -14.61
N LEU A 47 -13.70 14.77 -13.27
CA LEU A 47 -14.90 14.60 -12.48
C LEU A 47 -15.83 15.79 -12.71
N PRO A 48 -17.13 15.55 -13.02
CA PRO A 48 -18.08 16.64 -13.22
C PRO A 48 -18.47 17.31 -11.90
N ALA A 49 -18.81 18.58 -11.94
CA ALA A 49 -19.41 19.25 -10.80
C ALA A 49 -20.72 18.55 -10.39
N PRO A 50 -21.04 18.45 -9.07
CA PRO A 50 -20.39 19.09 -7.92
C PRO A 50 -19.27 18.26 -7.28
N LEU A 51 -18.76 17.23 -7.93
CA LEU A 51 -17.69 16.40 -7.40
C LEU A 51 -16.38 17.21 -7.28
N LYS A 52 -15.61 16.91 -6.25
CA LYS A 52 -14.29 17.54 -6.08
C LYS A 52 -13.33 17.06 -7.17
N PRO A 53 -12.48 17.92 -7.71
CA PRO A 53 -11.50 17.56 -8.73
C PRO A 53 -10.28 16.80 -8.17
N GLU A 54 -10.48 16.04 -7.11
CA GLU A 54 -9.47 15.22 -6.45
C GLU A 54 -10.07 13.87 -6.06
N LEU A 55 -9.30 12.82 -6.27
CA LEU A 55 -9.63 11.46 -5.86
C LEU A 55 -8.58 10.96 -4.88
N SER A 56 -8.99 10.33 -3.78
CA SER A 56 -8.09 9.71 -2.82
C SER A 56 -7.82 8.26 -3.20
N ILE A 57 -6.53 7.90 -3.27
CA ILE A 57 -6.06 6.54 -3.51
C ILE A 57 -5.47 6.01 -2.20
N ARG A 58 -6.03 4.91 -1.69
CA ARG A 58 -5.44 4.15 -0.58
C ARG A 58 -4.68 2.95 -1.15
N VAL A 59 -3.44 2.82 -0.74
CA VAL A 59 -2.59 1.69 -1.14
C VAL A 59 -3.17 0.40 -0.56
N PHE A 60 -3.52 -0.52 -1.46
CA PHE A 60 -4.09 -1.81 -1.09
C PHE A 60 -3.05 -2.74 -0.47
N GLY A 61 -3.49 -3.54 0.50
CA GLY A 61 -2.66 -4.58 1.11
C GLY A 61 -1.65 -4.07 2.13
N VAL A 62 -1.81 -2.84 2.65
CA VAL A 62 -0.95 -2.30 3.71
C VAL A 62 -1.75 -1.58 4.79
N ASP A 63 -1.14 -1.53 5.97
CA ASP A 63 -1.52 -0.68 7.09
C ASP A 63 -0.30 0.11 7.54
N THR A 64 -0.42 1.43 7.55
CA THR A 64 0.58 2.35 8.12
C THR A 64 0.12 2.84 9.48
N PRO A 65 1.05 3.26 10.38
CA PRO A 65 0.66 3.92 11.62
C PRO A 65 -0.17 5.16 11.35
N GLU A 66 -1.18 5.40 12.19
CA GLU A 66 -1.99 6.61 12.14
C GLU A 66 -1.18 7.81 12.65
N LYS A 67 -1.56 9.01 12.23
CA LYS A 67 -0.91 10.26 12.65
C LYS A 67 -1.88 11.21 13.32
N GLY A 68 -1.33 12.18 14.05
CA GLY A 68 -2.11 13.19 14.75
C GLY A 68 -3.12 12.58 15.72
N HIS A 69 -4.33 13.13 15.74
CA HIS A 69 -5.41 12.71 16.66
C HIS A 69 -6.00 11.32 16.37
N ARG A 70 -5.68 10.70 15.24
CA ARG A 70 -6.12 9.34 14.92
C ARG A 70 -5.22 8.26 15.50
N ALA A 71 -3.99 8.61 15.88
CA ALA A 71 -3.07 7.70 16.54
C ALA A 71 -3.56 7.33 17.94
N GLN A 72 -3.36 6.08 18.33
CA GLN A 72 -3.76 5.56 19.64
C GLN A 72 -2.76 5.93 20.74
N CYS A 73 -1.54 6.32 20.37
CA CYS A 73 -0.48 6.73 21.29
C CYS A 73 0.55 7.63 20.59
N ALA A 74 1.41 8.29 21.37
CA ALA A 74 2.42 9.19 20.87
C ALA A 74 3.44 8.50 19.93
N SER A 75 3.83 7.25 20.23
CA SER A 75 4.75 6.50 19.40
C SER A 75 4.15 6.15 18.03
N GLU A 76 2.87 5.81 17.97
CA GLU A 76 2.17 5.60 16.71
C GLU A 76 2.09 6.90 15.90
N ALA A 77 1.70 8.02 16.53
CA ALA A 77 1.64 9.32 15.86
C ALA A 77 2.98 9.68 15.21
N GLN A 78 4.08 9.49 15.93
CA GLN A 78 5.43 9.76 15.43
C GLN A 78 5.79 8.86 14.24
N ARG A 79 5.46 7.57 14.31
CA ARG A 79 5.66 6.62 13.21
C ARG A 79 4.79 6.95 12.00
N GLY A 80 3.57 7.42 12.20
CA GLY A 80 2.65 7.84 11.14
C GLY A 80 3.16 9.08 10.40
N GLU A 81 3.72 10.05 11.13
CA GLU A 81 4.39 11.20 10.51
C GLU A 81 5.63 10.77 9.71
N ALA A 82 6.43 9.84 10.23
CA ALA A 82 7.59 9.30 9.53
C ALA A 82 7.19 8.56 8.24
N ALA A 83 6.13 7.74 8.28
CA ALA A 83 5.61 7.05 7.09
C ALA A 83 5.12 8.05 6.04
N SER A 84 4.39 9.10 6.46
CA SER A 84 3.94 10.17 5.56
C SER A 84 5.10 10.96 4.95
N ALA A 85 6.15 11.24 5.73
CA ALA A 85 7.35 11.91 5.26
C ALA A 85 8.10 11.06 4.24
N PHE A 86 8.23 9.77 4.49
CA PHE A 86 8.84 8.83 3.56
C PHE A 86 8.10 8.77 2.22
N THR A 87 6.77 8.67 2.23
CA THR A 87 5.94 8.70 1.02
C THR A 87 6.12 10.02 0.25
N LYS A 88 6.15 11.17 0.94
CA LYS A 88 6.44 12.47 0.32
C LYS A 88 7.81 12.50 -0.36
N GLN A 89 8.83 11.95 0.29
CA GLN A 89 10.19 11.86 -0.22
C GLN A 89 10.25 11.03 -1.52
N LEU A 90 9.62 9.85 -1.53
CA LEU A 90 9.55 9.00 -2.71
C LEU A 90 8.87 9.70 -3.89
N ILE A 91 7.75 10.37 -3.63
CA ILE A 91 7.01 11.11 -4.66
C ILE A 91 7.87 12.26 -5.21
N ALA A 92 8.53 13.03 -4.34
CA ALA A 92 9.38 14.14 -4.77
C ALA A 92 10.57 13.69 -5.63
N ALA A 93 11.14 12.53 -5.31
CA ALA A 93 12.27 11.95 -6.05
C ALA A 93 11.84 11.27 -7.37
N SER A 94 10.55 10.99 -7.58
CA SER A 94 10.07 10.30 -8.76
C SER A 94 9.74 11.25 -9.91
N GLN A 95 10.14 10.88 -11.13
CA GLN A 95 9.78 11.60 -12.36
C GLN A 95 8.49 11.03 -12.98
N LYS A 96 8.35 9.71 -12.98
CA LYS A 96 7.16 9.02 -13.47
C LYS A 96 6.28 8.60 -12.30
N ARG A 97 5.03 9.03 -12.30
CA ARG A 97 4.04 8.73 -11.27
C ARG A 97 2.81 8.14 -11.91
N GLN A 98 2.45 6.95 -11.49
CA GLN A 98 1.30 6.22 -12.02
C GLN A 98 0.48 5.68 -10.84
N ILE A 99 -0.79 5.43 -11.09
CA ILE A 99 -1.70 4.77 -10.17
C ILE A 99 -2.23 3.49 -10.79
N VAL A 100 -2.46 2.49 -9.95
CA VAL A 100 -3.17 1.28 -10.30
C VAL A 100 -4.51 1.33 -9.60
N LEU A 101 -5.61 1.40 -10.34
CA LEU A 101 -6.96 1.40 -9.78
C LEU A 101 -7.47 -0.04 -9.66
N MET A 102 -7.95 -0.43 -8.49
CA MET A 102 -8.40 -1.79 -8.22
C MET A 102 -9.89 -1.86 -7.89
N ASP A 103 -10.36 -1.13 -6.87
CA ASP A 103 -11.74 -1.19 -6.40
C ASP A 103 -12.08 0.04 -5.56
N TRP A 104 -13.35 0.23 -5.20
CA TRP A 104 -13.75 1.20 -4.21
C TRP A 104 -13.45 0.70 -2.79
N ASP A 105 -12.99 1.59 -1.92
CA ASP A 105 -12.87 1.29 -0.49
C ASP A 105 -14.29 1.09 0.10
N LYS A 106 -14.43 0.09 0.94
CA LYS A 106 -15.70 -0.26 1.61
C LYS A 106 -16.34 0.88 2.42
N TYR A 107 -15.54 1.87 2.81
CA TYR A 107 -16.02 3.06 3.54
C TYR A 107 -16.43 4.21 2.62
N GLY A 108 -16.32 4.06 1.31
CA GLY A 108 -16.56 5.11 0.34
C GLY A 108 -15.51 6.23 0.34
N GLY A 109 -15.59 7.11 -0.66
CA GLY A 109 -14.73 8.30 -0.75
C GLY A 109 -13.26 8.07 -1.10
N ARG A 110 -12.81 6.82 -1.18
CA ARG A 110 -11.45 6.44 -1.59
C ARG A 110 -11.50 5.30 -2.58
N VAL A 111 -10.48 5.22 -3.42
CA VAL A 111 -10.23 4.08 -4.30
C VAL A 111 -9.09 3.26 -3.73
N LEU A 112 -9.25 1.95 -3.71
CA LEU A 112 -8.17 1.01 -3.41
C LEU A 112 -7.32 0.84 -4.66
N GLY A 113 -6.01 0.92 -4.48
CA GLY A 113 -5.08 0.81 -5.60
C GLY A 113 -3.64 0.72 -5.15
N ASP A 114 -2.73 1.07 -6.04
CA ASP A 114 -1.31 1.26 -5.73
C ASP A 114 -0.81 2.52 -6.42
N VAL A 115 0.33 3.01 -5.97
CA VAL A 115 1.07 4.12 -6.56
C VAL A 115 2.39 3.58 -7.08
N LEU A 116 2.66 3.77 -8.37
CA LEU A 116 3.93 3.39 -8.97
C LEU A 116 4.79 4.64 -9.14
N LEU A 117 5.93 4.64 -8.50
CA LEU A 117 6.92 5.71 -8.53
C LEU A 117 8.15 5.23 -9.30
N ASN A 118 8.37 5.77 -10.50
CA ASN A 118 9.34 5.25 -11.47
C ASN A 118 9.18 3.73 -11.74
N GLY A 119 7.93 3.24 -11.74
CA GLY A 119 7.60 1.84 -11.94
C GLY A 119 7.67 0.96 -10.67
N VAL A 120 8.10 1.50 -9.52
CA VAL A 120 8.20 0.76 -8.26
C VAL A 120 6.96 1.02 -7.40
N SER A 121 6.35 -0.04 -6.89
CA SER A 121 5.17 -0.01 -6.03
C SER A 121 5.45 0.71 -4.70
N LEU A 122 4.61 1.69 -4.35
CA LEU A 122 4.66 2.35 -3.04
C LEU A 122 4.39 1.35 -1.91
N ARG A 123 3.48 0.40 -2.13
CA ARG A 123 3.24 -0.70 -1.20
C ARG A 123 4.53 -1.44 -0.85
N GLN A 124 5.28 -1.86 -1.87
CA GLN A 124 6.54 -2.59 -1.67
C GLN A 124 7.57 -1.73 -0.94
N GLN A 125 7.69 -0.46 -1.28
CA GLN A 125 8.61 0.47 -0.64
C GLN A 125 8.29 0.66 0.84
N LEU A 126 7.02 0.86 1.19
CA LEU A 126 6.58 1.04 2.58
C LEU A 126 6.87 -0.19 3.44
N ILE A 127 6.57 -1.39 2.93
CA ILE A 127 6.82 -2.65 3.65
C ILE A 127 8.33 -2.89 3.81
N ALA A 128 9.09 -2.77 2.72
CA ALA A 128 10.53 -3.03 2.73
C ALA A 128 11.32 -2.11 3.68
N ASN A 129 10.83 -0.89 3.91
CA ASN A 129 11.46 0.08 4.80
C ASN A 129 10.82 0.15 6.20
N GLY A 130 9.90 -0.76 6.53
CA GLY A 130 9.30 -0.88 7.86
C GLY A 130 8.27 0.20 8.21
N PHE A 131 7.79 0.96 7.23
CA PHE A 131 6.75 1.98 7.41
C PHE A 131 5.32 1.45 7.31
N ALA A 132 5.16 0.22 6.81
CA ALA A 132 3.88 -0.44 6.72
C ALA A 132 3.99 -1.94 7.05
N ARG A 133 2.86 -2.53 7.41
CA ARG A 133 2.67 -3.97 7.55
C ARG A 133 1.70 -4.44 6.46
N GLU A 134 1.79 -5.69 6.06
CA GLU A 134 0.76 -6.30 5.21
C GLU A 134 -0.59 -6.31 5.95
N TYR A 135 -1.64 -5.95 5.22
CA TYR A 135 -2.99 -5.85 5.76
C TYR A 135 -4.05 -6.07 4.66
N TYR A 136 -4.91 -7.06 4.85
CA TYR A 136 -5.95 -7.42 3.89
C TYR A 136 -7.36 -7.40 4.48
N GLY A 137 -7.56 -6.72 5.62
CA GLY A 137 -8.87 -6.55 6.26
C GLY A 137 -9.07 -7.39 7.53
N GLU A 138 -8.05 -8.11 8.00
CA GLU A 138 -8.01 -8.77 9.29
C GLU A 138 -7.98 -7.77 10.46
N ALA A 139 -7.94 -8.26 11.71
CA ALA A 139 -7.77 -7.39 12.87
C ALA A 139 -6.41 -6.68 12.81
N LYS A 140 -6.40 -5.34 12.95
CA LYS A 140 -5.17 -4.56 12.95
C LYS A 140 -4.33 -4.86 14.19
N THR A 141 -3.03 -5.02 13.99
CA THR A 141 -2.04 -5.08 15.08
C THR A 141 -1.70 -3.66 15.53
N SER A 142 -1.60 -3.44 16.85
CA SER A 142 -1.23 -2.13 17.40
C SER A 142 0.14 -1.66 16.94
N TRP A 143 0.28 -0.36 16.70
CA TRP A 143 1.54 0.34 16.45
C TRP A 143 2.13 0.97 17.72
N CYS A 144 1.40 0.86 18.86
CA CYS A 144 1.82 1.35 20.16
C CYS A 144 2.75 0.33 20.84
N GLN A 145 4.04 0.54 20.70
CA GLN A 145 5.08 -0.21 21.42
C GLN A 145 6.24 0.74 21.75
#